data_43d232583d3715fe224cc934713e0040
#
_entry.id   43d232583d3715fe224cc934713e0040
#
_cell.length_a   1.000
_cell.length_b   1.000
_cell.length_c   1.000
_cell.angle_alpha   90.00
_cell.angle_beta   90.00
_cell.angle_gamma   90.00
#
_symmetry.space_group_name_H-M   'P 1'
#
loop_
_entity.id
_entity.type
_entity.pdbx_description
1 polymer ?
#
loop_
_entity_poly.entity_id
_entity_poly.type
_entity_poly.pdbx_seq_one_letter_code
_entity_poly.pdbx_strand_id
1 'polypeptide(L)'
;MHPTRVWSLAATLFLVVGSMGPRLATGATRPRPRPNPPEETQAAAASPGPSPIEVRFDFEVVERYLSFEEHGGASREELQQWVRLPGNRELLRQGRTEGGLTPEILMEAVRVSLSGQEFHGPAVLGSFTAGKGALLRQLVDTIRSRQGEFAGAAAEALRPYLPVGRQFPPFTVYFHLGGSWDGRTSDAVYINLTLFQARAPQGIAGLDALLVHELFHQAHGYLFPGIDDYSSPQSGLYSLLLRLQQEGIARYLECRYIQRGGAVSDVDRINLDRYLEGLQTAPEHVTDLEAIREALRRNRTLEARHLAGQGFQSGGPLYAIGHRIAESIATVSGQAELARTLSEGPVAFARAYEQSIRSGEAPLFTAAMREDVQALRRGYGREPVRASRLRREGLALIGSQEL
;
A
#
# COMPACT_ATOMS: atom_id res chain seq x y z
N MET A 1 38.49 -17.89 13.97
CA MET A 1 38.12 -17.55 12.58
C MET A 1 36.93 -18.44 12.20
N HIS A 2 35.69 -17.96 12.36
CA HIS A 2 34.48 -18.65 11.92
C HIS A 2 33.88 -17.89 10.74
N PRO A 3 33.49 -18.53 9.65
CA PRO A 3 32.88 -17.86 8.51
C PRO A 3 31.41 -17.58 8.81
N THR A 4 31.03 -16.33 8.85
CA THR A 4 29.66 -15.84 8.87
C THR A 4 28.98 -16.19 7.56
N ARG A 5 27.98 -17.09 7.62
CA ARG A 5 27.09 -17.39 6.51
C ARG A 5 26.13 -16.21 6.31
N VAL A 6 26.35 -15.48 5.24
CA VAL A 6 25.41 -14.49 4.70
C VAL A 6 24.25 -15.25 4.06
N TRP A 7 23.08 -15.20 4.64
CA TRP A 7 21.83 -15.71 4.03
C TRP A 7 21.32 -14.63 3.06
N SER A 8 21.51 -14.89 1.77
CA SER A 8 20.84 -14.15 0.69
C SER A 8 19.40 -14.58 0.66
N LEU A 9 18.46 -13.73 1.10
CA LEU A 9 17.03 -13.90 0.89
C LEU A 9 16.70 -13.43 -0.53
N ALA A 10 16.75 -14.36 -1.49
CA ALA A 10 16.17 -14.19 -2.79
C ALA A 10 14.63 -14.18 -2.61
N ALA A 11 14.00 -13.04 -2.87
CA ALA A 11 12.55 -12.94 -3.04
C ALA A 11 12.18 -13.71 -4.30
N THR A 12 11.79 -14.96 -4.15
CA THR A 12 11.35 -15.83 -5.24
C THR A 12 9.96 -15.38 -5.69
N LEU A 13 9.92 -14.75 -6.85
CA LEU A 13 8.70 -14.52 -7.62
C LEU A 13 8.13 -15.88 -8.01
N PHE A 14 7.12 -16.37 -7.30
CA PHE A 14 6.43 -17.62 -7.67
C PHE A 14 5.56 -17.39 -8.92
N LEU A 15 6.17 -17.50 -10.09
CA LEU A 15 5.51 -17.87 -11.32
C LEU A 15 5.31 -19.39 -11.26
N VAL A 16 4.23 -19.85 -10.62
CA VAL A 16 3.82 -21.25 -10.71
C VAL A 16 3.10 -21.44 -12.04
N VAL A 17 3.87 -21.72 -13.08
CA VAL A 17 3.35 -22.41 -14.26
C VAL A 17 3.29 -23.89 -13.90
N GLY A 18 2.25 -24.28 -13.18
CA GLY A 18 1.94 -25.68 -12.88
C GLY A 18 1.18 -26.30 -14.04
N SER A 19 1.85 -27.11 -14.85
CA SER A 19 1.21 -28.08 -15.72
C SER A 19 0.49 -29.13 -14.85
N MET A 20 -0.80 -28.94 -14.62
CA MET A 20 -1.67 -30.00 -14.07
C MET A 20 -2.50 -30.59 -15.21
N GLY A 21 -2.20 -31.85 -15.52
CA GLY A 21 -3.05 -32.68 -16.35
C GLY A 21 -4.45 -32.85 -15.73
N PRO A 22 -5.44 -33.26 -16.56
CA PRO A 22 -6.85 -33.28 -16.14
C PRO A 22 -7.09 -34.39 -15.12
N ARG A 23 -7.32 -34.05 -13.85
CA ARG A 23 -7.97 -34.94 -12.92
C ARG A 23 -9.48 -34.69 -12.99
N LEU A 24 -10.20 -35.68 -13.48
CA LEU A 24 -11.65 -35.77 -13.41
C LEU A 24 -12.09 -35.70 -11.94
N ALA A 25 -12.65 -34.57 -11.53
CA ALA A 25 -13.29 -34.40 -10.23
C ALA A 25 -14.81 -34.61 -10.42
N THR A 26 -15.27 -35.74 -9.91
CA THR A 26 -16.68 -36.05 -9.72
C THR A 26 -17.25 -35.25 -8.55
N GLY A 27 -18.39 -34.59 -8.78
CA GLY A 27 -19.33 -34.19 -7.74
C GLY A 27 -19.05 -32.89 -7.00
N ALA A 28 -19.01 -31.75 -7.71
CA ALA A 28 -19.10 -30.44 -7.05
C ALA A 28 -20.57 -30.03 -6.86
N THR A 29 -21.06 -30.07 -5.62
CA THR A 29 -22.30 -29.38 -5.22
C THR A 29 -22.10 -27.87 -5.45
N ARG A 30 -22.97 -27.28 -6.29
CA ARG A 30 -22.98 -25.82 -6.52
C ARG A 30 -23.08 -25.09 -5.19
N PRO A 31 -22.17 -24.12 -4.91
CA PRO A 31 -22.30 -23.28 -3.74
C PRO A 31 -23.61 -22.51 -3.79
N ARG A 32 -24.33 -22.46 -2.67
CA ARG A 32 -25.53 -21.63 -2.52
C ARG A 32 -25.16 -20.17 -2.80
N PRO A 33 -26.01 -19.42 -3.55
CA PRO A 33 -25.79 -17.98 -3.73
C PRO A 33 -25.76 -17.33 -2.35
N ARG A 34 -24.74 -16.51 -2.12
CA ARG A 34 -24.62 -15.68 -0.91
C ARG A 34 -25.83 -14.74 -0.85
N PRO A 35 -26.45 -14.53 0.33
CA PRO A 35 -27.43 -13.47 0.47
C PRO A 35 -26.78 -12.14 0.08
N ASN A 36 -27.46 -11.36 -0.75
CA ASN A 36 -27.03 -10.01 -1.07
C ASN A 36 -26.80 -9.23 0.24
N PRO A 37 -25.71 -8.46 0.37
CA PRO A 37 -25.56 -7.56 1.50
C PRO A 37 -26.80 -6.66 1.59
N PRO A 38 -27.27 -6.31 2.80
CA PRO A 38 -28.41 -5.42 2.97
C PRO A 38 -28.17 -4.15 2.14
N GLU A 39 -29.17 -3.77 1.34
CA GLU A 39 -29.17 -2.49 0.62
C GLU A 39 -28.90 -1.39 1.64
N GLU A 40 -27.70 -0.80 1.58
CA GLU A 40 -27.41 0.42 2.33
C GLU A 40 -28.43 1.47 1.87
N THR A 41 -29.35 1.83 2.73
CA THR A 41 -30.29 2.92 2.51
C THR A 41 -29.47 4.14 2.12
N GLN A 42 -29.49 4.51 0.83
CA GLN A 42 -28.85 5.72 0.35
C GLN A 42 -29.49 6.90 1.08
N ALA A 43 -28.83 7.37 2.13
CA ALA A 43 -29.15 8.65 2.73
C ALA A 43 -29.10 9.70 1.61
N ALA A 44 -30.19 10.46 1.46
CA ALA A 44 -30.37 11.47 0.44
C ALA A 44 -29.09 12.30 0.29
N ALA A 45 -28.49 12.25 -0.89
CA ALA A 45 -27.20 12.86 -1.17
C ALA A 45 -27.34 14.39 -1.02
N ALA A 46 -26.84 14.91 0.10
CA ALA A 46 -26.46 16.31 0.16
C ALA A 46 -25.45 16.55 -0.98
N SER A 47 -25.59 17.67 -1.71
CA SER A 47 -24.68 18.03 -2.79
C SER A 47 -23.23 17.82 -2.33
N PRO A 48 -22.42 17.10 -3.07
CA PRO A 48 -21.06 16.79 -2.63
C PRO A 48 -20.30 18.09 -2.45
N GLY A 49 -19.90 18.38 -1.23
CA GLY A 49 -18.94 19.46 -0.94
C GLY A 49 -17.63 19.23 -1.73
N PRO A 50 -16.73 20.22 -1.79
CA PRO A 50 -15.47 20.08 -2.49
C PRO A 50 -14.73 18.83 -1.99
N SER A 51 -14.02 18.13 -2.91
CA SER A 51 -13.20 16.97 -2.55
C SER A 51 -12.19 17.37 -1.48
N PRO A 52 -12.03 16.58 -0.41
CA PRO A 52 -10.98 16.85 0.59
C PRO A 52 -9.57 16.58 0.04
N ILE A 53 -9.45 15.94 -1.12
CA ILE A 53 -8.21 15.56 -1.78
C ILE A 53 -8.16 16.15 -3.19
N GLU A 54 -7.09 16.88 -3.49
CA GLU A 54 -6.67 17.24 -4.84
C GLU A 54 -5.55 16.27 -5.27
N VAL A 55 -5.66 15.69 -6.47
CA VAL A 55 -4.67 14.73 -7.00
C VAL A 55 -4.04 15.31 -8.25
N ARG A 56 -2.71 15.28 -8.32
CA ARG A 56 -1.91 15.72 -9.47
C ARG A 56 -1.09 14.55 -9.99
N PHE A 57 -1.14 14.32 -11.31
CA PHE A 57 -0.37 13.27 -11.97
C PHE A 57 0.88 13.86 -12.61
N ASP A 58 2.02 13.19 -12.40
CA ASP A 58 3.31 13.53 -12.95
C ASP A 58 3.87 12.35 -13.75
N PHE A 59 4.10 12.58 -15.04
CA PHE A 59 4.59 11.59 -16.00
C PHE A 59 6.03 11.85 -16.44
N GLU A 60 6.72 12.85 -15.88
CA GLU A 60 8.00 13.33 -16.39
C GLU A 60 9.04 12.22 -16.55
N VAL A 61 9.11 11.28 -15.61
CA VAL A 61 10.03 10.13 -15.69
C VAL A 61 9.77 9.28 -16.93
N VAL A 62 8.51 8.97 -17.19
CA VAL A 62 8.12 8.09 -18.30
C VAL A 62 8.25 8.83 -19.64
N GLU A 63 7.85 10.08 -19.70
CA GLU A 63 7.94 10.91 -20.92
C GLU A 63 9.37 11.13 -21.37
N ARG A 64 10.29 11.42 -20.44
CA ARG A 64 11.70 11.55 -20.79
C ARG A 64 12.30 10.22 -21.25
N TYR A 65 11.92 9.11 -20.62
CA TYR A 65 12.35 7.79 -21.11
C TYR A 65 11.87 7.52 -22.53
N LEU A 66 10.60 7.81 -22.84
CA LEU A 66 10.03 7.67 -24.17
C LEU A 66 10.72 8.59 -25.20
N SER A 67 11.10 9.81 -24.78
CA SER A 67 11.88 10.70 -25.62
C SER A 67 13.27 10.16 -25.93
N PHE A 68 13.96 9.54 -24.96
CA PHE A 68 15.23 8.86 -25.21
C PHE A 68 15.10 7.72 -26.22
N GLU A 69 14.02 6.94 -26.13
CA GLU A 69 13.76 5.85 -27.09
C GLU A 69 13.52 6.39 -28.51
N GLU A 70 12.79 7.49 -28.66
CA GLU A 70 12.54 8.15 -29.95
C GLU A 70 13.81 8.70 -30.61
N HIS A 71 14.74 9.22 -29.80
CA HIS A 71 16.00 9.76 -30.30
C HIS A 71 17.12 8.71 -30.43
N GLY A 72 16.82 7.43 -30.15
CA GLY A 72 17.75 6.32 -30.23
C GLY A 72 18.82 6.29 -29.14
N GLY A 73 18.58 6.95 -28.02
CA GLY A 73 19.48 6.95 -26.85
C GLY A 73 19.38 8.21 -26.02
N ALA A 74 20.24 8.30 -24.99
CA ALA A 74 20.39 9.47 -24.15
C ALA A 74 21.86 9.69 -23.81
N SER A 75 22.29 10.93 -23.73
CA SER A 75 23.62 11.30 -23.22
C SER A 75 23.72 11.00 -21.72
N ARG A 76 24.94 10.97 -21.21
CA ARG A 76 25.18 10.75 -19.78
C ARG A 76 24.55 11.86 -18.93
N GLU A 77 24.61 13.09 -19.39
CA GLU A 77 24.05 14.27 -18.73
C GLU A 77 22.52 14.18 -18.65
N GLU A 78 21.86 13.75 -19.72
CA GLU A 78 20.41 13.56 -19.76
C GLU A 78 20.00 12.43 -18.80
N LEU A 79 20.72 11.31 -18.77
CA LEU A 79 20.46 10.22 -17.82
C LEU A 79 20.67 10.67 -16.37
N GLN A 80 21.70 11.47 -16.08
CA GLN A 80 21.92 12.05 -14.74
C GLN A 80 20.75 12.96 -14.32
N GLN A 81 20.22 13.77 -15.23
CA GLN A 81 19.05 14.60 -14.95
C GLN A 81 17.80 13.75 -14.74
N TRP A 82 17.61 12.74 -15.59
CA TRP A 82 16.45 11.84 -15.49
C TRP A 82 16.43 11.06 -14.16
N VAL A 83 17.56 10.53 -13.71
CA VAL A 83 17.68 9.81 -12.44
C VAL A 83 17.30 10.69 -11.24
N ARG A 84 17.54 12.00 -11.32
CA ARG A 84 17.22 12.96 -10.25
C ARG A 84 15.75 13.39 -10.22
N LEU A 85 14.94 13.01 -11.19
CA LEU A 85 13.53 13.35 -11.21
C LEU A 85 12.82 12.84 -9.95
N PRO A 86 11.87 13.60 -9.41
CA PRO A 86 11.14 13.22 -8.20
C PRO A 86 10.51 11.83 -8.30
N GLY A 87 9.98 11.43 -9.46
CA GLY A 87 9.38 10.13 -9.67
C GLY A 87 10.33 8.93 -9.53
N ASN A 88 11.65 9.13 -9.61
CA ASN A 88 12.66 8.08 -9.38
C ASN A 88 13.13 8.01 -7.91
N ARG A 89 12.74 8.96 -7.06
CA ARG A 89 13.24 9.08 -5.68
C ARG A 89 12.96 7.84 -4.86
N GLU A 90 11.72 7.37 -4.91
CA GLU A 90 11.30 6.21 -4.11
C GLU A 90 11.97 4.92 -4.60
N LEU A 91 12.06 4.74 -5.92
CA LEU A 91 12.78 3.61 -6.50
C LEU A 91 14.24 3.55 -6.03
N LEU A 92 14.94 4.69 -6.06
CA LEU A 92 16.33 4.76 -5.58
C LEU A 92 16.44 4.58 -4.07
N ARG A 93 15.49 5.13 -3.30
CA ARG A 93 15.47 4.99 -1.83
C ARG A 93 15.30 3.53 -1.44
N GLN A 94 14.34 2.85 -2.02
CA GLN A 94 14.08 1.43 -1.76
C GLN A 94 15.19 0.55 -2.28
N GLY A 95 15.63 0.80 -3.50
CA GLY A 95 16.66 0.00 -4.14
C GLY A 95 18.00 0.04 -3.40
N ARG A 96 18.32 1.14 -2.70
CA ARG A 96 19.49 1.21 -1.80
C ARG A 96 19.36 0.26 -0.61
N THR A 97 18.17 0.13 -0.05
CA THR A 97 17.94 -0.72 1.14
C THR A 97 17.78 -2.19 0.81
N GLU A 98 17.19 -2.52 -0.33
CA GLU A 98 16.79 -3.87 -0.67
C GLU A 98 17.71 -4.57 -1.67
N GLY A 99 18.46 -3.84 -2.48
CA GLY A 99 19.19 -4.48 -3.58
C GLY A 99 20.42 -3.75 -4.08
N GLY A 100 20.93 -2.75 -3.35
CA GLY A 100 22.14 -2.03 -3.75
C GLY A 100 21.97 -1.19 -5.03
N LEU A 101 20.76 -0.77 -5.38
CA LEU A 101 20.51 0.11 -6.52
C LEU A 101 21.12 1.48 -6.28
N THR A 102 22.00 1.91 -7.18
CA THR A 102 22.58 3.24 -7.20
C THR A 102 22.07 4.03 -8.41
N PRO A 103 22.23 5.37 -8.41
CA PRO A 103 21.97 6.18 -9.61
C PRO A 103 22.68 5.66 -10.87
N GLU A 104 23.93 5.21 -10.74
CA GLU A 104 24.75 4.68 -11.85
C GLU A 104 24.16 3.39 -12.41
N ILE A 105 23.71 2.48 -11.53
CA ILE A 105 23.07 1.22 -11.93
C ILE A 105 21.74 1.51 -12.63
N LEU A 106 20.96 2.47 -12.15
CA LEU A 106 19.70 2.86 -12.78
C LEU A 106 19.95 3.50 -14.17
N MET A 107 20.96 4.37 -14.31
CA MET A 107 21.35 4.91 -15.62
C MET A 107 21.79 3.82 -16.60
N GLU A 108 22.56 2.84 -16.11
CA GLU A 108 23.01 1.72 -16.94
C GLU A 108 21.82 0.83 -17.37
N ALA A 109 20.85 0.58 -16.49
CA ALA A 109 19.65 -0.15 -16.82
C ALA A 109 18.86 0.51 -17.95
N VAL A 110 18.72 1.84 -17.91
CA VAL A 110 18.07 2.61 -18.97
C VAL A 110 18.88 2.54 -20.27
N ARG A 111 20.18 2.73 -20.21
CA ARG A 111 21.07 2.69 -21.38
C ARG A 111 21.01 1.34 -22.08
N VAL A 112 21.04 0.24 -21.33
CA VAL A 112 20.94 -1.13 -21.85
C VAL A 112 19.55 -1.37 -22.46
N SER A 113 18.49 -0.93 -21.77
CA SER A 113 17.12 -1.05 -22.29
C SER A 113 16.94 -0.28 -23.60
N LEU A 114 17.46 0.93 -23.71
CA LEU A 114 17.42 1.74 -24.95
C LEU A 114 18.20 1.11 -26.11
N SER A 115 19.23 0.28 -25.83
CA SER A 115 19.95 -0.49 -26.86
C SER A 115 19.22 -1.77 -27.30
N GLY A 116 18.03 -2.04 -26.78
CA GLY A 116 17.25 -3.23 -27.08
C GLY A 116 17.73 -4.50 -26.36
N GLN A 117 18.61 -4.36 -25.38
CA GLN A 117 19.15 -5.46 -24.60
C GLN A 117 18.43 -5.61 -23.26
N GLU A 118 18.44 -6.81 -22.70
CA GLU A 118 17.94 -7.06 -21.35
C GLU A 118 19.00 -6.65 -20.32
N PHE A 119 18.60 -5.87 -19.33
CA PHE A 119 19.45 -5.50 -18.21
C PHE A 119 19.39 -6.54 -17.10
N HIS A 120 20.53 -7.14 -16.78
CA HIS A 120 20.67 -8.07 -15.66
C HIS A 120 21.29 -7.35 -14.47
N GLY A 121 20.46 -6.83 -13.59
CA GLY A 121 20.84 -6.04 -12.43
C GLY A 121 20.09 -6.43 -11.15
N PRO A 122 20.10 -5.53 -10.14
CA PRO A 122 19.35 -5.77 -8.90
C PRO A 122 17.89 -6.12 -9.15
N ALA A 123 17.39 -7.14 -8.46
CA ALA A 123 16.01 -7.62 -8.61
C ALA A 123 14.95 -6.53 -8.37
N VAL A 124 15.30 -5.51 -7.56
CA VAL A 124 14.44 -4.35 -7.31
C VAL A 124 14.10 -3.55 -8.57
N LEU A 125 14.93 -3.59 -9.64
CA LEU A 125 14.61 -2.93 -10.91
C LEU A 125 13.49 -3.63 -11.68
N GLY A 126 13.22 -4.88 -11.38
CA GLY A 126 12.22 -5.66 -12.09
C GLY A 126 12.53 -5.75 -13.59
N SER A 127 11.49 -5.81 -14.40
CA SER A 127 11.63 -5.88 -15.85
C SER A 127 11.76 -4.49 -16.47
N PHE A 128 12.93 -3.88 -16.40
CA PHE A 128 13.32 -2.83 -17.34
C PHE A 128 13.50 -3.53 -18.70
N THR A 129 12.43 -3.60 -19.48
CA THR A 129 12.48 -4.34 -20.76
C THR A 129 12.45 -3.38 -21.94
N ALA A 130 13.38 -3.60 -22.86
CA ALA A 130 13.41 -2.96 -24.16
C ALA A 130 12.14 -3.19 -24.98
N GLY A 131 11.82 -2.26 -25.89
CA GLY A 131 10.80 -2.44 -26.92
C GLY A 131 9.35 -2.29 -26.46
N LYS A 132 9.09 -1.71 -25.30
CA LYS A 132 7.74 -1.46 -24.80
C LYS A 132 7.27 0.00 -24.90
N GLY A 133 8.05 0.86 -25.54
CA GLY A 133 7.77 2.30 -25.61
C GLY A 133 6.39 2.62 -26.17
N ALA A 134 5.98 1.93 -27.26
CA ALA A 134 4.65 2.15 -27.85
C ALA A 134 3.51 1.85 -26.86
N LEU A 135 3.62 0.77 -26.07
CA LEU A 135 2.63 0.43 -25.05
C LEU A 135 2.67 1.39 -23.87
N LEU A 136 3.86 1.79 -23.42
CA LEU A 136 4.00 2.81 -22.37
C LEU A 136 3.39 4.14 -22.79
N ARG A 137 3.61 4.57 -24.05
CA ARG A 137 3.01 5.78 -24.62
C ARG A 137 1.49 5.68 -24.59
N GLN A 138 0.93 4.58 -25.10
CA GLN A 138 -0.50 4.34 -25.07
C GLN A 138 -1.08 4.41 -23.64
N LEU A 139 -0.37 3.83 -22.65
CA LEU A 139 -0.77 3.92 -21.24
C LEU A 139 -0.77 5.35 -20.72
N VAL A 140 0.33 6.09 -20.95
CA VAL A 140 0.45 7.50 -20.55
C VAL A 140 -0.65 8.35 -21.17
N ASP A 141 -0.88 8.23 -22.48
CA ASP A 141 -1.91 8.99 -23.20
C ASP A 141 -3.30 8.65 -22.66
N THR A 142 -3.58 7.36 -22.41
CA THR A 142 -4.85 6.91 -21.85
C THR A 142 -5.07 7.45 -20.43
N ILE A 143 -4.06 7.36 -19.55
CA ILE A 143 -4.15 7.88 -18.18
C ILE A 143 -4.31 9.41 -18.22
N ARG A 144 -3.53 10.11 -19.04
CA ARG A 144 -3.58 11.58 -19.16
C ARG A 144 -4.96 12.07 -19.65
N SER A 145 -5.52 11.41 -20.67
CA SER A 145 -6.84 11.77 -21.19
C SER A 145 -7.97 11.57 -20.17
N ARG A 146 -7.77 10.68 -19.19
CA ARG A 146 -8.75 10.33 -18.17
C ARG A 146 -8.31 10.71 -16.73
N GLN A 147 -7.25 11.52 -16.57
CA GLN A 147 -6.69 11.82 -15.24
C GLN A 147 -7.72 12.42 -14.28
N GLY A 148 -8.63 13.27 -14.78
CA GLY A 148 -9.71 13.85 -13.96
C GLY A 148 -10.72 12.80 -13.49
N GLU A 149 -11.01 11.79 -14.32
CA GLU A 149 -11.87 10.68 -13.98
C GLU A 149 -11.23 9.81 -12.86
N PHE A 150 -9.94 9.42 -13.03
CA PHE A 150 -9.23 8.63 -12.04
C PHE A 150 -9.08 9.36 -10.69
N ALA A 151 -8.68 10.63 -10.73
CA ALA A 151 -8.56 11.44 -9.52
C ALA A 151 -9.91 11.61 -8.82
N GLY A 152 -10.97 11.89 -9.59
CA GLY A 152 -12.33 12.05 -9.07
C GLY A 152 -12.87 10.77 -8.45
N ALA A 153 -12.75 9.64 -9.14
CA ALA A 153 -13.23 8.34 -8.66
C ALA A 153 -12.54 7.93 -7.36
N ALA A 154 -11.21 8.06 -7.29
CA ALA A 154 -10.46 7.73 -6.08
C ALA A 154 -10.80 8.67 -4.92
N ALA A 155 -10.87 9.98 -5.16
CA ALA A 155 -11.24 10.96 -4.14
C ALA A 155 -12.67 10.76 -3.62
N GLU A 156 -13.61 10.37 -4.47
CA GLU A 156 -14.99 10.07 -4.09
C GLU A 156 -15.07 8.78 -3.27
N ALA A 157 -14.34 7.74 -3.67
CA ALA A 157 -14.26 6.49 -2.92
C ALA A 157 -13.69 6.68 -1.51
N LEU A 158 -12.72 7.60 -1.33
CA LEU A 158 -12.08 7.89 -0.05
C LEU A 158 -12.89 8.83 0.85
N ARG A 159 -13.68 9.74 0.26
CA ARG A 159 -14.41 10.80 0.98
C ARG A 159 -15.18 10.32 2.23
N PRO A 160 -15.96 9.22 2.19
CA PRO A 160 -16.74 8.77 3.34
C PRO A 160 -15.90 8.29 4.53
N TYR A 161 -14.61 8.04 4.29
CA TYR A 161 -13.69 7.45 5.27
C TYR A 161 -12.65 8.45 5.79
N LEU A 162 -12.61 9.65 5.22
CA LEU A 162 -11.70 10.69 5.69
C LEU A 162 -12.36 11.58 6.75
N PRO A 163 -11.57 12.15 7.68
CA PRO A 163 -12.10 13.02 8.72
C PRO A 163 -12.85 14.22 8.14
N VAL A 164 -14.09 14.43 8.60
CA VAL A 164 -14.96 15.52 8.14
C VAL A 164 -14.29 16.89 8.41
N GLY A 165 -14.34 17.77 7.40
CA GLY A 165 -13.77 19.11 7.47
C GLY A 165 -12.24 19.18 7.40
N ARG A 166 -11.56 18.05 7.28
CA ARG A 166 -10.10 18.02 7.08
C ARG A 166 -9.76 18.30 5.63
N GLN A 167 -8.90 19.28 5.40
CA GLN A 167 -8.28 19.56 4.10
C GLN A 167 -6.89 18.92 4.07
N PHE A 168 -6.55 18.30 2.95
CA PHE A 168 -5.23 17.73 2.70
C PHE A 168 -4.50 18.60 1.67
N PRO A 169 -3.16 18.65 1.71
CA PRO A 169 -2.40 19.26 0.62
C PRO A 169 -2.64 18.47 -0.67
N PRO A 170 -2.39 19.06 -1.85
CA PRO A 170 -2.43 18.31 -3.10
C PRO A 170 -1.52 17.09 -3.03
N PHE A 171 -2.04 15.93 -3.42
CA PHE A 171 -1.27 14.69 -3.48
C PHE A 171 -0.72 14.50 -4.89
N THR A 172 0.58 14.27 -5.01
CA THR A 172 1.21 14.00 -6.28
C THR A 172 1.35 12.51 -6.50
N VAL A 173 0.93 12.04 -7.67
CA VAL A 173 1.10 10.67 -8.15
C VAL A 173 2.18 10.68 -9.23
N TYR A 174 3.36 10.18 -8.92
CA TYR A 174 4.45 10.01 -9.85
C TYR A 174 4.34 8.67 -10.56
N PHE A 175 4.34 8.71 -11.89
CA PHE A 175 4.47 7.51 -12.70
C PHE A 175 5.94 7.28 -13.03
N HIS A 176 6.42 6.08 -12.75
CA HIS A 176 7.83 5.73 -12.96
C HIS A 176 7.98 4.35 -13.61
N LEU A 177 9.22 3.99 -13.90
CA LEU A 177 9.58 2.74 -14.56
C LEU A 177 10.52 1.93 -13.64
N GLY A 178 10.34 0.60 -13.63
CA GLY A 178 11.12 -0.29 -12.79
C GLY A 178 10.60 -0.36 -11.36
N GLY A 179 11.11 -1.33 -10.62
CA GLY A 179 10.63 -1.65 -9.28
C GLY A 179 9.95 -3.01 -9.22
N SER A 180 9.88 -3.57 -8.03
CA SER A 180 9.23 -4.87 -7.75
C SER A 180 7.79 -4.72 -7.26
N TRP A 181 7.27 -3.50 -7.16
CA TRP A 181 5.95 -3.14 -6.65
C TRP A 181 5.19 -2.28 -7.68
N ASP A 182 3.87 -2.39 -7.71
CA ASP A 182 2.97 -1.70 -8.63
C ASP A 182 2.59 -0.30 -8.15
N GLY A 183 2.37 -0.12 -6.85
CA GLY A 183 2.13 1.15 -6.19
C GLY A 183 2.87 1.21 -4.86
N ARG A 184 3.21 2.42 -4.43
CA ARG A 184 3.83 2.69 -3.14
C ARG A 184 3.64 4.12 -2.71
N THR A 185 3.43 4.31 -1.42
CA THR A 185 3.32 5.64 -0.81
C THR A 185 4.44 5.91 0.17
N SER A 186 5.07 7.08 0.05
CA SER A 186 6.01 7.65 1.03
C SER A 186 5.78 9.15 1.22
N ASP A 187 6.59 10.03 0.64
CA ASP A 187 6.33 11.47 0.58
C ASP A 187 5.32 11.86 -0.52
N ALA A 188 5.11 10.96 -1.47
CA ALA A 188 4.12 11.03 -2.54
C ALA A 188 3.62 9.61 -2.87
N VAL A 189 2.72 9.50 -3.83
CA VAL A 189 2.30 8.21 -4.42
C VAL A 189 3.17 7.92 -5.63
N TYR A 190 3.65 6.69 -5.76
CA TYR A 190 4.51 6.24 -6.85
C TYR A 190 3.88 5.02 -7.52
N ILE A 191 3.64 5.09 -8.83
CA ILE A 191 3.00 4.03 -9.62
C ILE A 191 3.98 3.52 -10.68
N ASN A 192 4.25 2.21 -10.65
CA ASN A 192 5.14 1.56 -11.60
C ASN A 192 4.40 1.11 -12.85
N LEU A 193 4.50 1.89 -13.93
CA LEU A 193 3.81 1.58 -15.18
C LEU A 193 4.31 0.29 -15.86
N THR A 194 5.54 -0.13 -15.64
CA THR A 194 6.05 -1.37 -16.25
C THR A 194 5.37 -2.61 -15.70
N LEU A 195 5.13 -2.69 -14.38
CA LEU A 195 4.39 -3.80 -13.79
C LEU A 195 2.90 -3.70 -14.06
N PHE A 196 2.36 -2.49 -14.04
CA PHE A 196 0.97 -2.25 -14.38
C PHE A 196 0.64 -2.74 -15.78
N GLN A 197 1.50 -2.41 -16.75
CA GLN A 197 1.41 -2.89 -18.12
C GLN A 197 1.46 -4.42 -18.23
N ALA A 198 2.34 -5.06 -17.47
CA ALA A 198 2.48 -6.52 -17.49
C ALA A 198 1.22 -7.25 -16.96
N ARG A 199 0.51 -6.64 -16.00
CA ARG A 199 -0.72 -7.19 -15.40
C ARG A 199 -1.98 -6.90 -16.22
N ALA A 200 -1.99 -5.79 -16.92
CA ALA A 200 -3.15 -5.33 -17.69
C ALA A 200 -2.76 -4.99 -19.13
N PRO A 201 -2.33 -5.96 -19.96
CA PRO A 201 -1.88 -5.69 -21.31
C PRO A 201 -2.95 -5.04 -22.20
N GLN A 202 -4.22 -5.16 -21.83
CA GLN A 202 -5.36 -4.60 -22.56
C GLN A 202 -5.85 -3.24 -22.03
N GLY A 203 -5.13 -2.60 -21.10
CA GLY A 203 -5.53 -1.30 -20.58
C GLY A 203 -5.05 -0.99 -19.17
N ILE A 204 -5.67 0.00 -18.58
CA ILE A 204 -5.38 0.56 -17.25
C ILE A 204 -6.36 0.05 -16.18
N ALA A 205 -6.99 -1.09 -16.44
CA ALA A 205 -7.90 -1.70 -15.48
C ALA A 205 -7.17 -1.97 -14.16
N GLY A 206 -7.76 -1.57 -13.04
CA GLY A 206 -7.17 -1.68 -11.71
C GLY A 206 -6.40 -0.44 -11.24
N LEU A 207 -6.11 0.54 -12.10
CA LEU A 207 -5.45 1.78 -11.67
C LEU A 207 -6.29 2.53 -10.63
N ASP A 208 -7.61 2.59 -10.81
CA ASP A 208 -8.51 3.25 -9.86
C ASP A 208 -8.44 2.61 -8.46
N ALA A 209 -8.46 1.29 -8.42
CA ALA A 209 -8.40 0.54 -7.16
C ALA A 209 -7.05 0.76 -6.46
N LEU A 210 -5.95 0.73 -7.23
CA LEU A 210 -4.61 1.03 -6.73
C LEU A 210 -4.50 2.47 -6.23
N LEU A 211 -5.08 3.44 -6.95
CA LEU A 211 -5.10 4.83 -6.51
C LEU A 211 -5.90 5.00 -5.21
N VAL A 212 -7.03 4.32 -5.04
CA VAL A 212 -7.78 4.34 -3.78
C VAL A 212 -6.90 3.86 -2.63
N HIS A 213 -6.16 2.76 -2.82
CA HIS A 213 -5.26 2.19 -1.83
C HIS A 213 -4.12 3.17 -1.47
N GLU A 214 -3.38 3.64 -2.46
CA GLU A 214 -2.19 4.46 -2.26
C GLU A 214 -2.51 5.89 -1.79
N LEU A 215 -3.57 6.51 -2.30
CA LEU A 215 -4.01 7.82 -1.82
C LEU A 215 -4.55 7.77 -0.39
N PHE A 216 -5.14 6.64 0.03
CA PHE A 216 -5.47 6.44 1.44
C PHE A 216 -4.20 6.42 2.31
N HIS A 217 -3.15 5.71 1.87
CA HIS A 217 -1.86 5.73 2.58
C HIS A 217 -1.30 7.15 2.70
N GLN A 218 -1.40 7.96 1.64
CA GLN A 218 -0.96 9.35 1.67
C GLN A 218 -1.75 10.17 2.70
N ALA A 219 -3.09 10.04 2.69
CA ALA A 219 -3.94 10.73 3.66
C ALA A 219 -3.66 10.28 5.10
N HIS A 220 -3.51 8.97 5.31
CA HIS A 220 -3.19 8.40 6.61
C HIS A 220 -1.81 8.85 7.12
N GLY A 221 -0.79 8.83 6.27
CA GLY A 221 0.56 9.30 6.60
C GLY A 221 0.59 10.80 6.94
N TYR A 222 -0.28 11.61 6.32
CA TYR A 222 -0.45 13.01 6.68
C TYR A 222 -1.05 13.20 8.07
N LEU A 223 -1.97 12.32 8.48
CA LEU A 223 -2.59 12.35 9.81
C LEU A 223 -1.65 11.82 10.89
N PHE A 224 -0.88 10.79 10.58
CA PHE A 224 -0.02 10.05 11.51
C PHE A 224 1.40 9.90 10.97
N PRO A 225 2.23 10.94 11.07
CA PRO A 225 3.64 10.85 10.70
C PRO A 225 4.41 9.97 11.71
N GLY A 226 5.36 9.16 11.23
CA GLY A 226 6.28 8.41 12.10
C GLY A 226 5.76 7.04 12.54
N ILE A 227 5.22 6.28 11.61
CA ILE A 227 4.55 5.00 11.83
C ILE A 227 5.46 3.84 12.33
N ASP A 228 6.78 3.96 12.31
CA ASP A 228 7.70 2.82 12.47
C ASP A 228 8.62 2.99 13.69
N ASP A 229 8.04 3.46 14.81
CA ASP A 229 8.77 3.65 16.06
C ASP A 229 8.70 2.38 16.94
N TYR A 230 9.79 1.64 16.97
CA TYR A 230 10.00 0.49 17.84
C TYR A 230 11.09 0.76 18.90
N SER A 231 11.23 2.00 19.34
CA SER A 231 12.22 2.39 20.37
C SER A 231 11.86 1.87 21.78
N SER A 232 10.60 1.58 22.01
CA SER A 232 10.09 1.02 23.27
C SER A 232 8.95 0.01 23.01
N PRO A 233 8.59 -0.85 23.98
CA PRO A 233 7.42 -1.73 23.85
C PRO A 233 6.12 -0.99 23.57
N GLN A 234 5.91 0.15 24.19
CA GLN A 234 4.69 0.96 24.02
C GLN A 234 4.63 1.62 22.63
N SER A 235 5.74 2.23 22.16
CA SER A 235 5.80 2.81 20.83
C SER A 235 5.70 1.72 19.75
N GLY A 236 6.30 0.55 19.97
CA GLY A 236 6.20 -0.59 19.07
C GLY A 236 4.78 -1.14 18.95
N LEU A 237 4.04 -1.24 20.07
CA LEU A 237 2.64 -1.64 20.03
C LEU A 237 1.76 -0.59 19.35
N TYR A 238 2.01 0.69 19.60
CA TYR A 238 1.32 1.79 18.91
C TYR A 238 1.58 1.71 17.39
N SER A 239 2.83 1.53 16.98
CA SER A 239 3.23 1.40 15.56
C SER A 239 2.58 0.18 14.89
N LEU A 240 2.50 -0.96 15.60
CA LEU A 240 1.81 -2.15 15.10
C LEU A 240 0.32 -1.86 14.84
N LEU A 241 -0.37 -1.26 15.81
CA LEU A 241 -1.78 -0.90 15.66
C LEU A 241 -1.99 0.13 14.55
N LEU A 242 -1.07 1.07 14.41
CA LEU A 242 -1.12 2.10 13.37
C LEU A 242 -0.97 1.49 11.96
N ARG A 243 -0.09 0.50 11.80
CA ARG A 243 0.03 -0.25 10.55
C ARG A 243 -1.19 -1.13 10.27
N LEU A 244 -1.76 -1.80 11.29
CA LEU A 244 -3.02 -2.54 11.13
C LEU A 244 -4.15 -1.62 10.66
N GLN A 245 -4.23 -0.40 11.19
CA GLN A 245 -5.20 0.61 10.76
C GLN A 245 -4.91 1.04 9.32
N GLN A 246 -3.68 1.39 9.01
CA GLN A 246 -3.27 1.90 7.69
C GLN A 246 -3.51 0.86 6.60
N GLU A 247 -2.88 -0.30 6.71
CA GLU A 247 -2.94 -1.34 5.69
C GLU A 247 -4.33 -1.99 5.62
N GLY A 248 -4.94 -2.18 6.79
CA GLY A 248 -6.26 -2.78 6.89
C GLY A 248 -7.34 -1.95 6.24
N ILE A 249 -7.37 -0.63 6.50
CA ILE A 249 -8.35 0.26 5.88
C ILE A 249 -8.05 0.43 4.39
N ALA A 250 -6.79 0.65 3.98
CA ALA A 250 -6.42 0.76 2.57
C ALA A 250 -6.93 -0.44 1.77
N ARG A 251 -6.66 -1.65 2.26
CA ARG A 251 -7.09 -2.87 1.59
C ARG A 251 -8.61 -3.09 1.62
N TYR A 252 -9.26 -2.72 2.72
CA TYR A 252 -10.72 -2.74 2.79
C TYR A 252 -11.35 -1.81 1.75
N LEU A 253 -10.84 -0.59 1.60
CA LEU A 253 -11.34 0.40 0.64
C LEU A 253 -11.13 -0.05 -0.80
N GLU A 254 -9.95 -0.56 -1.13
CA GLU A 254 -9.64 -1.14 -2.44
C GLU A 254 -10.62 -2.27 -2.80
N CYS A 255 -10.82 -3.23 -1.89
CA CYS A 255 -11.75 -4.34 -2.09
C CYS A 255 -13.19 -3.85 -2.27
N ARG A 256 -13.64 -2.88 -1.46
CA ARG A 256 -14.98 -2.27 -1.57
C ARG A 256 -15.15 -1.53 -2.89
N TYR A 257 -14.14 -0.81 -3.35
CA TYR A 257 -14.16 -0.13 -4.64
C TYR A 257 -14.37 -1.12 -5.78
N ILE A 258 -13.60 -2.22 -5.81
CA ILE A 258 -13.73 -3.26 -6.82
C ILE A 258 -15.11 -3.95 -6.76
N GLN A 259 -15.60 -4.28 -5.57
CA GLN A 259 -16.91 -4.93 -5.37
C GLN A 259 -18.08 -4.05 -5.84
N ARG A 260 -17.93 -2.72 -5.81
CA ARG A 260 -18.93 -1.75 -6.30
C ARG A 260 -18.89 -1.53 -7.82
N GLY A 261 -18.09 -2.29 -8.54
CA GLY A 261 -17.98 -2.24 -10.00
C GLY A 261 -16.79 -1.44 -10.50
N GLY A 262 -15.81 -1.14 -9.65
CA GLY A 262 -14.52 -0.58 -10.08
C GLY A 262 -13.87 -1.43 -11.16
N ALA A 263 -13.29 -0.80 -12.17
CA ALA A 263 -12.65 -1.49 -13.28
C ALA A 263 -11.40 -2.22 -12.80
N VAL A 264 -11.33 -3.52 -13.03
CA VAL A 264 -10.15 -4.35 -12.72
C VAL A 264 -9.91 -5.36 -13.83
N SER A 265 -8.68 -5.79 -13.97
CA SER A 265 -8.32 -6.90 -14.86
C SER A 265 -8.89 -8.22 -14.32
N ASP A 266 -9.00 -9.23 -15.19
CA ASP A 266 -9.39 -10.58 -14.77
C ASP A 266 -8.41 -11.17 -13.75
N VAL A 267 -7.12 -10.86 -13.88
CA VAL A 267 -6.07 -11.27 -12.93
C VAL A 267 -6.30 -10.63 -11.55
N ASP A 268 -6.58 -9.35 -11.50
CA ASP A 268 -6.85 -8.66 -10.24
C ASP A 268 -8.13 -9.16 -9.59
N ARG A 269 -9.15 -9.52 -10.39
CA ARG A 269 -10.38 -10.13 -9.88
C ARG A 269 -10.12 -11.50 -9.26
N ILE A 270 -9.34 -12.36 -9.91
CA ILE A 270 -8.95 -13.66 -9.36
C ILE A 270 -8.14 -13.48 -8.07
N ASN A 271 -7.23 -12.52 -8.05
CA ASN A 271 -6.42 -12.24 -6.86
C ASN A 271 -7.29 -11.68 -5.71
N LEU A 272 -8.28 -10.84 -6.02
CA LEU A 272 -9.26 -10.37 -5.06
C LEU A 272 -10.07 -11.52 -4.45
N ASP A 273 -10.59 -12.42 -5.29
CA ASP A 273 -11.38 -13.56 -4.82
C ASP A 273 -10.55 -14.45 -3.89
N ARG A 274 -9.31 -14.76 -4.25
CA ARG A 274 -8.37 -15.51 -3.39
C ARG A 274 -8.07 -14.76 -2.08
N TYR A 275 -7.88 -13.45 -2.14
CA TYR A 275 -7.67 -12.65 -0.96
C TYR A 275 -8.89 -12.68 -0.03
N LEU A 276 -10.10 -12.52 -0.59
CA LEU A 276 -11.35 -12.57 0.18
C LEU A 276 -11.60 -13.95 0.78
N GLU A 277 -11.23 -15.03 0.08
CA GLU A 277 -11.21 -16.38 0.65
C GLU A 277 -10.22 -16.48 1.82
N GLY A 278 -9.01 -15.93 1.66
CA GLY A 278 -7.99 -15.88 2.72
C GLY A 278 -8.41 -15.07 3.96
N LEU A 279 -9.33 -14.12 3.83
CA LEU A 279 -9.87 -13.40 5.00
C LEU A 279 -10.63 -14.31 5.98
N GLN A 280 -11.10 -15.47 5.52
CA GLN A 280 -11.77 -16.44 6.39
C GLN A 280 -10.79 -17.06 7.40
N THR A 281 -9.50 -17.13 7.05
CA THR A 281 -8.43 -17.66 7.92
C THR A 281 -7.79 -16.59 8.79
N ALA A 282 -8.21 -15.32 8.72
CA ALA A 282 -7.66 -14.26 9.57
C ALA A 282 -7.61 -14.60 11.07
N PRO A 283 -8.59 -15.30 11.67
CA PRO A 283 -8.49 -15.74 13.07
C PRO A 283 -7.32 -16.70 13.35
N GLU A 284 -6.86 -17.47 12.36
CA GLU A 284 -5.73 -18.38 12.50
C GLU A 284 -4.39 -17.62 12.65
N HIS A 285 -4.36 -16.37 12.15
CA HIS A 285 -3.19 -15.49 12.20
C HIS A 285 -3.08 -14.64 13.48
N VAL A 286 -3.99 -14.84 14.43
CA VAL A 286 -3.91 -14.17 15.76
C VAL A 286 -2.61 -14.55 16.48
N THR A 287 -2.08 -15.75 16.24
CA THR A 287 -0.80 -16.19 16.78
C THR A 287 0.39 -15.35 16.32
N ASP A 288 0.37 -14.85 15.07
CA ASP A 288 1.42 -13.97 14.55
C ASP A 288 1.39 -12.62 15.27
N LEU A 289 0.18 -12.08 15.49
CA LEU A 289 -0.01 -10.84 16.23
C LEU A 289 0.46 -11.00 17.70
N GLU A 290 0.14 -12.13 18.33
CA GLU A 290 0.60 -12.44 19.69
C GLU A 290 2.10 -12.64 19.80
N ALA A 291 2.76 -13.21 18.78
CA ALA A 291 4.21 -13.33 18.76
C ALA A 291 4.89 -11.95 18.78
N ILE A 292 4.36 -10.98 17.99
CA ILE A 292 4.86 -9.59 17.99
C ILE A 292 4.63 -8.96 19.37
N ARG A 293 3.41 -9.08 19.92
CA ARG A 293 3.07 -8.56 21.25
C ARG A 293 4.00 -9.11 22.33
N GLU A 294 4.26 -10.42 22.34
CA GLU A 294 5.12 -11.06 23.31
C GLU A 294 6.59 -10.63 23.16
N ALA A 295 7.07 -10.43 21.94
CA ALA A 295 8.40 -9.85 21.72
C ALA A 295 8.51 -8.43 22.30
N LEU A 296 7.48 -7.59 22.12
CA LEU A 296 7.41 -6.26 22.73
C LEU A 296 7.38 -6.34 24.25
N ARG A 297 6.54 -7.19 24.84
CA ARG A 297 6.45 -7.39 26.31
C ARG A 297 7.79 -7.78 26.91
N ARG A 298 8.60 -8.57 26.21
CA ARG A 298 9.96 -8.96 26.60
C ARG A 298 11.03 -7.91 26.24
N ASN A 299 10.63 -6.70 25.84
CA ASN A 299 11.52 -5.64 25.38
C ASN A 299 12.43 -6.02 24.20
N ARG A 300 12.00 -7.00 23.37
CA ARG A 300 12.70 -7.45 22.16
C ARG A 300 12.16 -6.69 20.95
N THR A 301 12.35 -5.37 20.95
CA THR A 301 11.71 -4.46 20.01
C THR A 301 12.17 -4.65 18.56
N LEU A 302 13.44 -5.02 18.33
CA LEU A 302 13.95 -5.34 16.99
C LEU A 302 13.32 -6.61 16.42
N GLU A 303 13.13 -7.64 17.26
CA GLU A 303 12.41 -8.85 16.86
C GLU A 303 10.95 -8.56 16.53
N ALA A 304 10.28 -7.79 17.38
CA ALA A 304 8.90 -7.37 17.12
C ALA A 304 8.76 -6.60 15.80
N ARG A 305 9.70 -5.70 15.52
CA ARG A 305 9.76 -4.98 14.24
C ARG A 305 9.96 -5.92 13.06
N HIS A 306 10.86 -6.88 13.19
CA HIS A 306 11.10 -7.88 12.14
C HIS A 306 9.85 -8.75 11.87
N LEU A 307 9.21 -9.28 12.91
CA LEU A 307 7.99 -10.07 12.80
C LEU A 307 6.83 -9.24 12.19
N ALA A 308 6.66 -8.00 12.63
CA ALA A 308 5.68 -7.10 12.03
C ALA A 308 5.98 -6.85 10.55
N GLY A 309 7.26 -6.61 10.19
CA GLY A 309 7.70 -6.48 8.81
C GLY A 309 7.32 -7.70 7.96
N GLN A 310 7.55 -8.91 8.46
CA GLN A 310 7.15 -10.15 7.77
C GLN A 310 5.62 -10.27 7.63
N GLY A 311 4.87 -9.96 8.67
CA GLY A 311 3.41 -10.04 8.67
C GLY A 311 2.74 -9.04 7.71
N PHE A 312 3.42 -7.94 7.38
CA PHE A 312 2.99 -6.94 6.39
C PHE A 312 3.72 -7.05 5.03
N GLN A 313 4.36 -8.17 4.71
CA GLN A 313 4.83 -8.40 3.36
C GLN A 313 3.66 -8.77 2.44
N SER A 314 3.68 -8.28 1.22
CA SER A 314 2.76 -8.55 0.08
C SER A 314 1.57 -9.49 0.37
N GLY A 315 0.51 -8.97 0.96
CA GLY A 315 -0.69 -9.76 1.29
C GLY A 315 -0.53 -10.69 2.49
N GLY A 316 0.47 -10.44 3.36
CA GLY A 316 0.71 -11.22 4.56
C GLY A 316 -0.44 -11.20 5.58
N PRO A 317 -0.34 -12.01 6.64
CA PRO A 317 -1.44 -12.26 7.58
C PRO A 317 -1.96 -11.00 8.28
N LEU A 318 -1.10 -10.02 8.53
CA LEU A 318 -1.52 -8.79 9.21
C LEU A 318 -2.37 -7.87 8.33
N TYR A 319 -2.27 -7.97 6.99
CA TYR A 319 -3.23 -7.33 6.08
C TYR A 319 -4.64 -7.89 6.26
N ALA A 320 -4.76 -9.21 6.35
CA ALA A 320 -6.04 -9.88 6.56
C ALA A 320 -6.67 -9.50 7.91
N ILE A 321 -5.87 -9.46 8.98
CA ILE A 321 -6.33 -9.02 10.31
C ILE A 321 -6.81 -7.56 10.24
N GLY A 322 -6.00 -6.65 9.71
CA GLY A 322 -6.34 -5.23 9.59
C GLY A 322 -7.61 -4.99 8.78
N HIS A 323 -7.76 -5.70 7.63
CA HIS A 323 -8.95 -5.64 6.80
C HIS A 323 -10.20 -6.11 7.57
N ARG A 324 -10.14 -7.27 8.22
CA ARG A 324 -11.27 -7.80 9.00
C ARG A 324 -11.68 -6.87 10.13
N ILE A 325 -10.74 -6.20 10.78
CA ILE A 325 -11.02 -5.17 11.78
C ILE A 325 -11.78 -4.00 11.13
N ALA A 326 -11.27 -3.46 10.01
CA ALA A 326 -11.92 -2.36 9.29
C ALA A 326 -13.32 -2.72 8.79
N GLU A 327 -13.47 -3.92 8.22
CA GLU A 327 -14.76 -4.45 7.76
C GLU A 327 -15.77 -4.62 8.90
N SER A 328 -15.33 -5.16 10.04
CA SER A 328 -16.18 -5.33 11.22
C SER A 328 -16.70 -3.98 11.74
N ILE A 329 -15.81 -2.98 11.90
CA ILE A 329 -16.19 -1.63 12.32
C ILE A 329 -17.19 -1.04 11.31
N ALA A 330 -16.87 -1.06 10.02
CA ALA A 330 -17.72 -0.46 8.99
C ALA A 330 -19.10 -1.14 8.88
N THR A 331 -19.14 -2.46 9.11
CA THR A 331 -20.38 -3.24 8.99
C THR A 331 -21.30 -3.07 10.21
N VAL A 332 -20.73 -3.01 11.40
CA VAL A 332 -21.50 -2.97 12.67
C VAL A 332 -21.79 -1.55 13.12
N SER A 333 -20.78 -0.69 13.05
CA SER A 333 -20.84 0.68 13.57
C SER A 333 -20.94 1.75 12.46
N GLY A 334 -20.79 1.34 11.19
CA GLY A 334 -20.92 2.21 10.03
C GLY A 334 -19.62 2.88 9.60
N GLN A 335 -19.63 3.43 8.38
CA GLN A 335 -18.47 4.09 7.75
C GLN A 335 -18.00 5.32 8.54
N ALA A 336 -18.94 6.07 9.14
CA ALA A 336 -18.62 7.25 9.95
C ALA A 336 -17.78 6.89 11.18
N GLU A 337 -18.02 5.74 11.78
CA GLU A 337 -17.21 5.26 12.91
C GLU A 337 -15.79 4.90 12.46
N LEU A 338 -15.65 4.22 11.30
CA LEU A 338 -14.34 3.94 10.74
C LEU A 338 -13.57 5.24 10.43
N ALA A 339 -14.24 6.24 9.84
CA ALA A 339 -13.66 7.58 9.61
C ALA A 339 -13.27 8.29 10.93
N ARG A 340 -14.07 8.15 11.99
CA ARG A 340 -13.75 8.69 13.30
C ARG A 340 -12.47 8.12 13.86
N THR A 341 -12.23 6.81 13.67
CA THR A 341 -10.98 6.17 14.12
C THR A 341 -9.75 6.77 13.46
N LEU A 342 -9.86 7.28 12.22
CA LEU A 342 -8.78 7.99 11.54
C LEU A 342 -8.47 9.38 12.15
N SER A 343 -9.43 9.98 12.84
CA SER A 343 -9.18 11.23 13.55
C SER A 343 -8.54 11.00 14.93
N GLU A 344 -8.88 9.86 15.55
CA GLU A 344 -8.52 9.56 16.92
C GLU A 344 -7.32 8.59 17.05
N GLY A 345 -6.91 7.98 15.95
CA GLY A 345 -5.73 7.13 15.88
C GLY A 345 -5.95 5.64 16.17
N PRO A 346 -4.87 4.85 16.18
CA PRO A 346 -4.94 3.39 16.14
C PRO A 346 -5.53 2.75 17.41
N VAL A 347 -5.42 3.41 18.56
CA VAL A 347 -6.05 2.93 19.80
C VAL A 347 -7.58 3.03 19.70
N ALA A 348 -8.10 4.09 19.05
CA ALA A 348 -9.52 4.22 18.77
C ALA A 348 -10.00 3.17 17.77
N PHE A 349 -9.20 2.86 16.75
CA PHE A 349 -9.46 1.79 15.80
C PHE A 349 -9.59 0.42 16.48
N ALA A 350 -8.63 0.07 17.34
CA ALA A 350 -8.66 -1.17 18.10
C ALA A 350 -9.91 -1.26 19.00
N ARG A 351 -10.29 -0.16 19.65
CA ARG A 351 -11.50 -0.12 20.51
C ARG A 351 -12.81 -0.21 19.73
N ALA A 352 -12.91 0.51 18.61
CA ALA A 352 -14.07 0.42 17.75
C ALA A 352 -14.28 -1.02 17.26
N TYR A 353 -13.17 -1.74 16.98
CA TYR A 353 -13.23 -3.15 16.66
C TYR A 353 -13.79 -3.99 17.84
N GLU A 354 -13.28 -3.81 19.07
CA GLU A 354 -13.80 -4.53 20.23
C GLU A 354 -15.31 -4.36 20.41
N GLN A 355 -15.82 -3.17 20.11
CA GLN A 355 -17.26 -2.87 20.17
C GLN A 355 -18.04 -3.44 18.99
N SER A 356 -17.37 -3.80 17.89
CA SER A 356 -17.99 -4.34 16.68
C SER A 356 -17.99 -5.86 16.60
N ILE A 357 -17.34 -6.57 17.55
CA ILE A 357 -17.32 -8.04 17.60
C ILE A 357 -18.75 -8.55 17.85
N ARG A 358 -19.26 -9.37 16.94
CA ARG A 358 -20.58 -9.99 17.07
C ARG A 358 -20.52 -11.22 17.96
N SER A 359 -21.65 -11.55 18.59
CA SER A 359 -21.77 -12.77 19.38
C SER A 359 -21.46 -14.01 18.51
N GLY A 360 -20.54 -14.84 18.96
CA GLY A 360 -20.08 -16.04 18.25
C GLY A 360 -18.93 -15.84 17.29
N GLU A 361 -18.45 -14.61 17.06
CA GLU A 361 -17.23 -14.38 16.29
C GLU A 361 -15.98 -14.55 17.16
N ALA A 362 -14.96 -15.22 16.61
CA ALA A 362 -13.65 -15.31 17.26
C ALA A 362 -12.96 -13.94 17.24
N PRO A 363 -12.56 -13.37 18.38
CA PRO A 363 -11.90 -12.10 18.42
C PRO A 363 -10.49 -12.17 17.83
N LEU A 364 -10.11 -11.16 17.02
CA LEU A 364 -8.76 -11.02 16.46
C LEU A 364 -7.75 -10.46 17.46
N PHE A 365 -8.21 -9.93 18.59
CA PHE A 365 -7.36 -9.55 19.72
C PHE A 365 -7.60 -10.49 20.90
N THR A 366 -6.55 -11.08 21.41
CA THR A 366 -6.61 -11.88 22.65
C THR A 366 -6.95 -11.00 23.86
N ALA A 367 -7.29 -11.60 24.98
CA ALA A 367 -7.50 -10.87 26.23
C ALA A 367 -6.26 -10.04 26.61
N ALA A 368 -5.07 -10.62 26.45
CA ALA A 368 -3.81 -9.95 26.77
C ALA A 368 -3.54 -8.76 25.83
N MET A 369 -3.81 -8.90 24.52
CA MET A 369 -3.68 -7.79 23.59
C MET A 369 -4.63 -6.64 23.94
N ARG A 370 -5.87 -6.95 24.33
CA ARG A 370 -6.85 -5.94 24.75
C ARG A 370 -6.41 -5.20 26.02
N GLU A 371 -5.82 -5.89 27.00
CA GLU A 371 -5.25 -5.25 28.19
C GLU A 371 -4.11 -4.28 27.84
N ASP A 372 -3.21 -4.68 26.92
CA ASP A 372 -2.12 -3.84 26.46
C ASP A 372 -2.64 -2.60 25.68
N VAL A 373 -3.65 -2.75 24.84
CA VAL A 373 -4.34 -1.62 24.15
C VAL A 373 -4.98 -0.67 25.17
N GLN A 374 -5.60 -1.18 26.23
CA GLN A 374 -6.16 -0.35 27.30
C GLN A 374 -5.06 0.39 28.08
N ALA A 375 -3.91 -0.26 28.29
CA ALA A 375 -2.76 0.37 28.93
C ALA A 375 -2.19 1.52 28.07
N LEU A 376 -2.08 1.31 26.74
CA LEU A 376 -1.69 2.37 25.79
C LEU A 376 -2.60 3.59 25.87
N ARG A 377 -3.91 3.40 26.00
CA ARG A 377 -4.87 4.50 26.14
C ARG A 377 -4.56 5.40 27.32
N ARG A 378 -4.15 4.83 28.45
CA ARG A 378 -3.81 5.60 29.66
C ARG A 378 -2.56 6.45 29.47
N GLY A 379 -1.61 5.97 28.65
CA GLY A 379 -0.36 6.67 28.36
C GLY A 379 -0.46 7.68 27.21
N TYR A 380 -1.13 7.28 26.11
CA TYR A 380 -1.23 8.06 24.86
C TYR A 380 -2.55 8.82 24.69
N GLY A 381 -3.58 8.51 25.48
CA GLY A 381 -4.94 9.07 25.34
C GLY A 381 -5.10 10.55 25.69
N ARG A 382 -4.02 11.28 26.00
CA ARG A 382 -4.03 12.71 26.29
C ARG A 382 -3.23 13.60 25.33
N GLU A 383 -2.58 13.04 24.28
CA GLU A 383 -1.73 13.82 23.38
C GLU A 383 -1.83 13.44 21.89
N PRO A 384 -2.87 13.84 21.15
CA PRO A 384 -2.80 13.84 19.69
C PRO A 384 -1.91 14.96 19.11
N VAL A 385 -1.32 15.83 19.97
CA VAL A 385 -0.74 17.11 19.55
C VAL A 385 0.79 17.15 19.53
N ARG A 386 1.50 16.22 20.20
CA ARG A 386 2.99 16.25 20.22
C ARG A 386 3.68 15.84 18.95
N ALA A 387 3.07 14.98 18.12
CA ALA A 387 3.64 14.58 16.82
C ALA A 387 3.83 15.77 15.86
N SER A 388 2.97 16.80 15.96
CA SER A 388 3.09 18.02 15.15
C SER A 388 4.24 18.95 15.59
N ARG A 389 4.73 18.84 16.82
CA ARG A 389 5.82 19.66 17.35
C ARG A 389 7.19 19.13 16.94
N LEU A 390 7.37 17.80 16.98
CA LEU A 390 8.59 17.14 16.57
C LEU A 390 8.88 17.30 15.05
N ARG A 391 7.83 17.45 14.23
CA ARG A 391 7.99 17.69 12.79
C ARG A 391 8.48 19.11 12.48
N ARG A 392 8.11 20.12 13.24
CA ARG A 392 8.61 21.50 13.05
C ARG A 392 10.09 21.62 13.42
N GLU A 393 10.53 20.83 14.38
CA GLU A 393 11.93 20.82 14.83
C GLU A 393 12.80 19.89 13.94
N GLY A 394 12.25 18.76 13.47
CA GLY A 394 12.96 17.81 12.58
C GLY A 394 13.14 18.31 11.14
N LEU A 395 12.16 19.01 10.56
CA LEU A 395 12.26 19.61 9.22
C LEU A 395 13.21 20.80 9.17
N ALA A 396 13.39 21.50 10.30
CA ALA A 396 14.39 22.57 10.41
C ALA A 396 15.83 22.02 10.44
N LEU A 397 16.02 20.77 10.89
CA LEU A 397 17.35 20.12 10.94
C LEU A 397 17.76 19.44 9.62
N ILE A 398 16.80 18.97 8.82
CA ILE A 398 17.09 18.31 7.53
C ILE A 398 17.39 19.34 6.43
N GLY A 399 16.81 20.52 6.50
CA GLY A 399 17.04 21.62 5.53
C GLY A 399 18.41 22.32 5.67
N SER A 400 19.19 22.00 6.69
CA SER A 400 20.50 22.64 6.95
C SER A 400 21.71 21.75 6.66
N GLN A 401 21.53 20.54 6.13
CA GLN A 401 22.63 19.62 5.80
C GLN A 401 22.75 19.25 4.31
N GLU A 402 21.93 19.84 3.43
CA GLU A 402 22.10 19.69 1.97
C GLU A 402 22.32 21.07 1.32
N LEU A 403 23.52 21.62 1.48
CA LEU A 403 24.15 22.59 0.60
C LEU A 403 25.60 22.16 0.37
#